data_532ef3a9cb1e15d9cad04f810d7cccb7
#
_entry.id   532ef3a9cb1e15d9cad04f810d7cccb7
#
_cell.length_a   1.000
_cell.length_b   1.000
_cell.length_c   1.000
_cell.angle_alpha   90.00
_cell.angle_beta   90.00
_cell.angle_gamma   90.00
#
_symmetry.space_group_name_H-M   'P 1'
#
loop_
_entity.id
_entity.type
_entity.pdbx_description
1 polymer ?
#
loop_
_entity_poly.entity_id
_entity_poly.type
_entity_poly.pdbx_seq_one_letter_code
_entity_poly.pdbx_strand_id
1 'polypeptide(L)'
;FQGKKLYRIMSELWKYDWINPAKSSPIILGDEHPIDIYYITDEEGTKESGNSLTKGGKWLWFKPELISNLLSIRGSFLNWYTRDTGSVSCAPNGGIHFGVNDLGLITVYAKDVGYLPEWQQQIWVGFNIAPEGGISKELHAAQVKAEPASTLAPEAFIERAINEINEEAKKQLNIRFFRGHHSIGEIIKSVNRFRAIDEKGLFSLAKDIARIIVDDIDIESVQKIAVPPKNIKWGSLKTIENLLAIKIHSEDARKILSPIVGVYELRHGDAHLPSSDIENSFGLIQINRSLPYVTQGYQMIYACVDNLYVILRILKKWDTK
;
A
#
# COMPACT_ATOMS: atom_id res chain seq x y z
N PHE A 1 23.41 -14.62 -40.52
CA PHE A 1 22.89 -13.46 -39.82
C PHE A 1 23.11 -13.56 -38.33
N GLN A 2 23.41 -12.47 -37.76
CA GLN A 2 23.83 -12.29 -36.38
C GLN A 2 22.67 -12.25 -35.40
N GLY A 3 21.77 -13.22 -35.42
CA GLY A 3 20.61 -13.31 -34.57
C GLY A 3 20.89 -13.23 -33.06
N LYS A 4 22.09 -13.63 -32.67
CA LYS A 4 22.51 -13.50 -31.25
C LYS A 4 22.62 -12.04 -30.78
N LYS A 5 23.04 -11.11 -31.67
CA LYS A 5 23.14 -9.68 -31.32
C LYS A 5 21.78 -9.03 -31.22
N LEU A 6 20.85 -9.35 -32.13
CA LEU A 6 19.49 -8.83 -32.11
C LEU A 6 18.72 -9.32 -30.88
N TYR A 7 18.84 -10.60 -30.56
CA TYR A 7 18.20 -11.18 -29.36
C TYR A 7 18.73 -10.57 -28.06
N ARG A 8 20.02 -10.33 -27.98
CA ARG A 8 20.67 -9.73 -26.82
C ARG A 8 20.23 -8.26 -26.61
N ILE A 9 20.13 -7.49 -27.71
CA ILE A 9 19.67 -6.10 -27.67
C ILE A 9 18.20 -6.03 -27.23
N MET A 10 17.33 -6.89 -27.74
CA MET A 10 15.93 -6.96 -27.32
C MET A 10 15.80 -7.36 -25.83
N SER A 11 16.58 -8.32 -25.37
CA SER A 11 16.58 -8.76 -23.98
C SER A 11 17.01 -7.64 -23.02
N GLU A 12 18.02 -6.88 -23.35
CA GLU A 12 18.50 -5.75 -22.55
C GLU A 12 17.49 -4.59 -22.53
N LEU A 13 16.87 -4.24 -23.65
CA LEU A 13 15.80 -3.22 -23.71
C LEU A 13 14.61 -3.57 -22.82
N TRP A 14 14.15 -4.81 -22.87
CA TRP A 14 13.02 -5.28 -22.05
C TRP A 14 13.34 -5.33 -20.56
N LYS A 15 14.58 -5.48 -20.19
CA LYS A 15 15.00 -5.66 -18.80
C LYS A 15 15.27 -4.34 -18.07
N TYR A 16 15.77 -3.33 -18.77
CA TYR A 16 16.34 -2.14 -18.14
C TYR A 16 15.76 -0.81 -18.61
N ASP A 17 15.15 -0.75 -19.78
CA ASP A 17 14.71 0.53 -20.33
C ASP A 17 13.26 0.85 -19.97
N TRP A 18 13.10 1.94 -19.26
CA TRP A 18 11.83 2.64 -19.16
C TRP A 18 11.62 3.50 -20.41
N ILE A 19 10.54 3.25 -21.14
CA ILE A 19 10.19 4.04 -22.33
C ILE A 19 9.45 5.29 -21.85
N ASN A 20 10.04 6.46 -22.04
CA ASN A 20 9.40 7.72 -21.74
C ASN A 20 8.26 7.99 -22.73
N PRO A 21 6.99 8.03 -22.29
CA PRO A 21 5.84 8.25 -23.18
C PRO A 21 5.93 9.56 -23.95
N ALA A 22 6.54 10.61 -23.37
CA ALA A 22 6.72 11.89 -24.07
C ALA A 22 7.63 11.82 -25.31
N LYS A 23 8.50 10.81 -25.39
CA LYS A 23 9.39 10.63 -26.55
C LYS A 23 8.81 9.75 -27.65
N SER A 24 7.79 8.96 -27.32
CA SER A 24 7.21 7.99 -28.27
C SER A 24 5.83 8.40 -28.80
N SER A 25 5.07 9.16 -28.03
CA SER A 25 3.66 9.43 -28.31
C SER A 25 3.41 10.56 -29.34
N PRO A 26 4.04 11.74 -29.23
CA PRO A 26 3.75 12.85 -30.16
C PRO A 26 4.12 12.54 -31.59
N ILE A 27 5.24 11.85 -31.82
CA ILE A 27 5.75 11.49 -33.14
C ILE A 27 4.82 10.48 -33.84
N ILE A 28 4.21 9.57 -33.07
CA ILE A 28 3.32 8.52 -33.63
C ILE A 28 1.92 9.06 -33.91
N LEU A 29 1.43 9.98 -33.06
CA LEU A 29 0.06 10.50 -33.13
C LEU A 29 -0.08 11.78 -33.93
N GLY A 30 1.03 12.45 -34.31
CA GLY A 30 1.00 13.69 -35.09
C GLY A 30 0.46 14.89 -34.29
N ASP A 31 0.35 14.79 -32.99
CA ASP A 31 -0.09 15.90 -32.12
C ASP A 31 1.08 16.86 -31.87
N GLU A 32 1.22 17.85 -32.72
CA GLU A 32 2.27 18.88 -32.65
C GLU A 32 1.86 20.07 -31.76
N HIS A 33 0.63 20.11 -31.23
CA HIS A 33 0.13 21.23 -30.44
C HIS A 33 0.15 20.94 -28.96
N PRO A 34 0.85 21.73 -28.14
CA PRO A 34 0.77 21.62 -26.68
C PRO A 34 -0.68 21.88 -26.24
N ILE A 35 -1.24 20.93 -25.48
CA ILE A 35 -2.57 21.11 -24.89
C ILE A 35 -2.39 21.90 -23.60
N ASP A 36 -3.06 23.06 -23.51
CA ASP A 36 -3.10 23.81 -22.28
C ASP A 36 -3.84 23.02 -21.19
N ILE A 37 -3.12 22.65 -20.12
CA ILE A 37 -3.67 21.90 -19.01
C ILE A 37 -4.04 22.88 -17.91
N TYR A 38 -5.30 22.84 -17.47
CA TYR A 38 -5.83 23.72 -16.44
C TYR A 38 -6.28 22.93 -15.20
N TYR A 39 -5.89 23.40 -14.03
CA TYR A 39 -6.25 22.82 -12.74
C TYR A 39 -7.22 23.71 -11.98
N ILE A 40 -8.18 23.10 -11.29
CA ILE A 40 -9.04 23.77 -10.31
C ILE A 40 -8.18 24.10 -9.09
N THR A 41 -8.16 25.37 -8.68
CA THR A 41 -7.25 25.87 -7.64
C THR A 41 -7.95 26.44 -6.40
N ASP A 42 -9.26 26.68 -6.48
CA ASP A 42 -10.07 27.18 -5.37
C ASP A 42 -11.48 26.55 -5.33
N GLU A 43 -12.24 26.87 -4.29
CA GLU A 43 -13.57 26.33 -4.05
C GLU A 43 -14.60 26.82 -5.06
N GLU A 44 -14.35 27.96 -5.70
CA GLU A 44 -15.21 28.56 -6.75
C GLU A 44 -14.99 27.87 -8.11
N GLY A 45 -14.01 26.98 -8.22
CA GLY A 45 -13.70 26.25 -9.44
C GLY A 45 -12.85 27.03 -10.44
N THR A 46 -12.15 28.07 -9.98
CA THR A 46 -11.19 28.81 -10.81
C THR A 46 -10.13 27.87 -11.38
N LYS A 47 -9.88 28.00 -12.68
CA LYS A 47 -8.89 27.17 -13.38
C LYS A 47 -7.64 27.96 -13.71
N GLU A 48 -6.49 27.38 -13.40
CA GLU A 48 -5.19 27.93 -13.75
C GLU A 48 -4.37 26.97 -14.58
N SER A 49 -3.59 27.52 -15.52
CA SER A 49 -2.72 26.71 -16.36
C SER A 49 -1.58 26.12 -15.55
N GLY A 50 -1.08 24.93 -15.96
CA GLY A 50 0.10 24.31 -15.36
C GLY A 50 1.30 25.25 -15.30
N ASN A 51 1.48 26.10 -16.30
CA ASN A 51 2.55 27.10 -16.33
C ASN A 51 2.38 28.17 -15.23
N SER A 52 1.16 28.60 -14.92
CA SER A 52 0.93 29.58 -13.84
C SER A 52 1.21 29.00 -12.46
N LEU A 53 1.00 27.69 -12.28
CA LEU A 53 1.25 26.98 -11.03
C LEU A 53 2.74 26.95 -10.65
N THR A 54 3.65 27.05 -11.62
CA THR A 54 5.09 27.07 -11.36
C THR A 54 5.54 28.27 -10.53
N LYS A 55 4.72 29.33 -10.45
CA LYS A 55 4.99 30.51 -9.60
C LYS A 55 4.90 30.20 -8.11
N GLY A 56 4.26 29.08 -7.73
CA GLY A 56 4.12 28.65 -6.33
C GLY A 56 2.99 29.34 -5.56
N GLY A 57 2.91 29.06 -4.27
CA GLY A 57 1.95 29.66 -3.34
C GLY A 57 0.56 29.00 -3.33
N LYS A 58 0.35 27.95 -4.12
CA LYS A 58 -0.94 27.27 -4.22
C LYS A 58 -0.82 25.79 -3.90
N TRP A 59 -1.95 25.19 -3.55
CA TRP A 59 -2.12 23.77 -3.32
C TRP A 59 -3.16 23.22 -4.29
N LEU A 60 -3.07 21.92 -4.59
CA LEU A 60 -4.05 21.21 -5.42
C LEU A 60 -4.57 20.00 -4.66
N TRP A 61 -5.84 19.66 -4.93
CA TRP A 61 -6.55 18.52 -4.37
C TRP A 61 -6.87 17.51 -5.47
N PHE A 62 -6.69 16.25 -5.14
CA PHE A 62 -6.95 15.17 -6.07
C PHE A 62 -7.69 14.03 -5.39
N LYS A 63 -8.48 13.31 -6.19
CA LYS A 63 -9.07 12.04 -5.75
C LYS A 63 -8.00 11.01 -5.48
N PRO A 64 -8.17 10.12 -4.48
CA PRO A 64 -7.16 9.10 -4.12
C PRO A 64 -6.89 8.07 -5.24
N GLU A 65 -7.83 7.89 -6.18
CA GLU A 65 -7.67 7.06 -7.37
C GLU A 65 -6.45 7.45 -8.23
N LEU A 66 -6.03 8.70 -8.16
CA LEU A 66 -4.82 9.19 -8.80
C LEU A 66 -3.62 8.30 -8.48
N ILE A 67 -3.40 7.98 -7.20
CA ILE A 67 -2.23 7.20 -6.78
C ILE A 67 -2.25 5.81 -7.42
N SER A 68 -3.40 5.12 -7.39
CA SER A 68 -3.53 3.81 -8.03
C SER A 68 -3.31 3.88 -9.54
N ASN A 69 -3.78 4.96 -10.19
CA ASN A 69 -3.57 5.17 -11.61
C ASN A 69 -2.09 5.38 -11.94
N LEU A 70 -1.40 6.24 -11.20
CA LEU A 70 0.05 6.47 -11.37
C LEU A 70 0.85 5.19 -11.16
N LEU A 71 0.49 4.38 -10.16
CA LEU A 71 1.17 3.12 -9.84
C LEU A 71 0.92 2.01 -10.86
N SER A 72 -0.08 2.11 -11.72
CA SER A 72 -0.32 1.17 -12.81
C SER A 72 0.69 1.32 -13.97
N ILE A 73 1.40 2.43 -14.02
CA ILE A 73 2.36 2.74 -15.09
C ILE A 73 3.72 2.12 -14.76
N ARG A 74 4.34 1.49 -15.75
CA ARG A 74 5.67 0.88 -15.58
C ARG A 74 6.72 1.93 -15.20
N GLY A 75 7.52 1.64 -14.19
CA GLY A 75 8.54 2.56 -13.65
C GLY A 75 8.02 3.46 -12.54
N SER A 76 6.74 3.32 -12.16
CA SER A 76 6.15 4.02 -11.04
C SER A 76 6.71 3.56 -9.70
N PHE A 77 6.61 4.44 -8.72
CA PHE A 77 6.91 4.12 -7.32
C PHE A 77 6.06 4.93 -6.36
N LEU A 78 5.92 4.39 -5.15
CA LEU A 78 5.30 5.04 -3.99
C LEU A 78 6.24 4.86 -2.79
N ASN A 79 6.68 5.97 -2.21
CA ASN A 79 7.47 5.98 -0.98
C ASN A 79 6.70 6.72 0.11
N TRP A 80 6.69 6.19 1.32
CA TRP A 80 6.11 6.82 2.48
C TRP A 80 7.19 7.49 3.34
N TYR A 81 6.91 8.69 3.84
CA TYR A 81 7.79 9.44 4.75
C TYR A 81 7.23 9.46 6.17
N THR A 82 5.92 9.70 6.28
CA THR A 82 5.18 9.69 7.54
C THR A 82 3.88 8.93 7.35
N ARG A 83 3.01 8.89 8.35
CA ARG A 83 1.70 8.24 8.24
C ARG A 83 0.91 8.76 7.04
N ASP A 84 0.86 10.08 6.86
CA ASP A 84 -0.01 10.72 5.87
C ASP A 84 0.76 11.44 4.76
N THR A 85 2.09 11.30 4.66
CA THR A 85 2.88 11.91 3.60
C THR A 85 3.79 10.91 2.90
N GLY A 86 4.04 11.17 1.63
CA GLY A 86 4.92 10.37 0.81
C GLY A 86 5.31 11.04 -0.49
N SER A 87 5.89 10.28 -1.38
CA SER A 87 6.10 10.68 -2.76
C SER A 87 5.63 9.61 -3.74
N VAL A 88 5.05 10.03 -4.83
CA VAL A 88 4.59 9.16 -5.90
C VAL A 88 5.09 9.64 -7.25
N SER A 89 5.41 8.71 -8.14
CA SER A 89 5.74 8.99 -9.53
C SER A 89 5.20 7.89 -10.44
N CYS A 90 4.85 8.26 -11.66
CA CYS A 90 4.59 7.31 -12.75
C CYS A 90 5.82 7.08 -13.65
N ALA A 91 6.99 7.56 -13.23
CA ALA A 91 8.25 7.44 -13.94
C ALA A 91 9.39 7.10 -12.96
N PRO A 92 10.51 6.55 -13.40
CA PRO A 92 11.63 6.20 -12.53
C PRO A 92 12.24 7.37 -11.74
N ASN A 93 12.01 8.60 -12.19
CA ASN A 93 12.54 9.82 -11.60
C ASN A 93 11.43 10.85 -11.37
N GLY A 94 11.64 11.78 -10.43
CA GLY A 94 10.76 12.94 -10.27
C GLY A 94 9.48 12.65 -9.48
N GLY A 95 9.61 12.12 -8.27
CA GLY A 95 8.46 11.91 -7.38
C GLY A 95 7.84 13.21 -6.88
N ILE A 96 6.51 13.30 -6.90
CA ILE A 96 5.73 14.40 -6.33
C ILE A 96 5.43 14.09 -4.88
N HIS A 97 5.75 15.03 -4.00
CA HIS A 97 5.40 14.94 -2.58
C HIS A 97 3.90 15.16 -2.41
N PHE A 98 3.25 14.25 -1.74
CA PHE A 98 1.82 14.32 -1.45
C PHE A 98 1.53 14.17 0.04
N GLY A 99 0.35 14.60 0.43
CA GLY A 99 -0.23 14.31 1.74
C GLY A 99 -1.67 13.85 1.61
N VAL A 100 -2.10 13.01 2.53
CA VAL A 100 -3.49 12.57 2.67
C VAL A 100 -4.16 13.43 3.72
N ASN A 101 -5.30 14.05 3.41
CA ASN A 101 -6.06 14.83 4.37
C ASN A 101 -7.10 13.98 5.13
N ASP A 102 -7.82 14.61 6.06
CA ASP A 102 -8.81 13.91 6.92
C ASP A 102 -9.99 13.31 6.12
N LEU A 103 -10.23 13.75 4.87
CA LEU A 103 -11.21 13.17 3.96
C LEU A 103 -10.64 12.07 3.04
N GLY A 104 -9.38 11.72 3.20
CA GLY A 104 -8.70 10.74 2.34
C GLY A 104 -8.29 11.28 0.97
N LEU A 105 -8.43 12.59 0.75
CA LEU A 105 -8.02 13.25 -0.49
C LEU A 105 -6.52 13.49 -0.52
N ILE A 106 -5.96 13.49 -1.72
CA ILE A 106 -4.55 13.78 -1.96
C ILE A 106 -4.36 15.29 -2.09
N THR A 107 -3.44 15.84 -1.34
CA THR A 107 -3.02 17.24 -1.42
C THR A 107 -1.56 17.34 -1.81
N VAL A 108 -1.24 18.27 -2.73
CA VAL A 108 0.14 18.48 -3.20
C VAL A 108 0.42 19.97 -3.36
N TYR A 109 1.69 20.33 -3.31
CA TYR A 109 2.10 21.69 -3.65
C TYR A 109 2.02 21.90 -5.16
N ALA A 110 1.21 22.85 -5.60
CA ALA A 110 0.85 23.03 -7.01
C ALA A 110 2.06 23.21 -7.93
N LYS A 111 3.11 23.88 -7.43
CA LYS A 111 4.36 24.11 -8.15
C LYS A 111 5.01 22.82 -8.61
N ASP A 112 4.98 21.78 -7.79
CA ASP A 112 5.62 20.49 -8.12
C ASP A 112 4.92 19.82 -9.29
N VAL A 113 3.57 19.91 -9.36
CA VAL A 113 2.78 19.41 -10.49
C VAL A 113 3.02 20.25 -11.74
N GLY A 114 3.14 21.59 -11.60
CA GLY A 114 3.41 22.50 -12.70
C GLY A 114 4.72 22.24 -13.42
N TYR A 115 5.72 21.65 -12.75
CA TYR A 115 7.01 21.27 -13.35
C TYR A 115 7.01 19.87 -13.99
N LEU A 116 5.94 19.10 -13.86
CA LEU A 116 5.87 17.81 -14.53
C LEU A 116 5.84 17.96 -16.06
N PRO A 117 6.37 17.00 -16.81
CA PRO A 117 6.14 16.90 -18.24
C PRO A 117 4.64 16.87 -18.55
N GLU A 118 4.26 17.46 -19.68
CA GLU A 118 2.85 17.58 -20.10
C GLU A 118 2.07 16.25 -20.00
N TRP A 119 2.63 15.16 -20.49
CA TRP A 119 1.99 13.85 -20.45
C TRP A 119 1.68 13.36 -19.00
N GLN A 120 2.51 13.75 -18.02
CA GLN A 120 2.22 13.46 -16.62
C GLN A 120 1.14 14.39 -16.09
N GLN A 121 1.21 15.67 -16.40
CA GLN A 121 0.17 16.63 -16.03
C GLN A 121 -1.21 16.23 -16.54
N GLN A 122 -1.32 15.65 -17.74
CA GLN A 122 -2.56 15.11 -18.28
C GLN A 122 -3.16 14.00 -17.42
N ILE A 123 -2.32 13.14 -16.79
CA ILE A 123 -2.81 12.15 -15.84
C ILE A 123 -3.31 12.82 -14.57
N TRP A 124 -2.54 13.74 -14.01
CA TRP A 124 -2.88 14.42 -12.77
C TRP A 124 -4.18 15.21 -12.88
N VAL A 125 -4.38 15.98 -13.96
CA VAL A 125 -5.58 16.81 -14.14
C VAL A 125 -6.86 15.98 -14.19
N GLY A 126 -6.80 14.74 -14.65
CA GLY A 126 -7.96 13.84 -14.69
C GLY A 126 -8.55 13.51 -13.31
N PHE A 127 -7.80 13.74 -12.24
CA PHE A 127 -8.23 13.48 -10.86
C PHE A 127 -8.30 14.75 -10.01
N ASN A 128 -8.02 15.92 -10.59
CA ASN A 128 -8.07 17.19 -9.88
C ASN A 128 -9.50 17.58 -9.51
N ILE A 129 -9.68 18.06 -8.30
CA ILE A 129 -10.95 18.50 -7.74
C ILE A 129 -10.79 19.85 -7.05
N ALA A 130 -11.91 20.51 -6.75
CA ALA A 130 -11.92 21.69 -5.90
C ALA A 130 -11.39 21.36 -4.49
N PRO A 131 -10.77 22.32 -3.79
CA PRO A 131 -10.31 22.18 -2.42
C PRO A 131 -11.41 21.68 -1.48
N GLU A 132 -11.11 20.64 -0.69
CA GLU A 132 -12.01 20.09 0.31
C GLU A 132 -11.23 19.47 1.48
N GLY A 133 -11.71 19.65 2.73
CA GLY A 133 -11.11 19.07 3.94
C GLY A 133 -9.75 19.65 4.34
N GLY A 134 -9.33 20.73 3.71
CA GLY A 134 -8.03 21.36 3.96
C GLY A 134 -6.83 20.56 3.41
N ILE A 135 -5.64 21.11 3.63
CA ILE A 135 -4.37 20.47 3.26
C ILE A 135 -4.02 19.40 4.31
N SER A 136 -3.37 18.32 3.91
CA SER A 136 -2.78 17.35 4.84
C SER A 136 -1.96 18.06 5.91
N LYS A 137 -2.29 17.82 7.17
CA LYS A 137 -1.63 18.48 8.32
C LYS A 137 -0.14 18.20 8.36
N GLU A 138 0.25 16.94 8.12
CA GLU A 138 1.66 16.54 8.15
C GLU A 138 2.44 17.11 6.97
N LEU A 139 1.84 17.14 5.76
CA LEU A 139 2.48 17.74 4.59
C LEU A 139 2.68 19.24 4.78
N HIS A 140 1.65 19.95 5.24
CA HIS A 140 1.72 21.40 5.49
C HIS A 140 2.77 21.73 6.56
N ALA A 141 2.80 20.96 7.66
CA ALA A 141 3.80 21.15 8.72
C ALA A 141 5.23 20.93 8.19
N ALA A 142 5.44 19.87 7.40
CA ALA A 142 6.74 19.56 6.85
C ALA A 142 7.23 20.61 5.82
N GLN A 143 6.37 21.03 4.88
CA GLN A 143 6.79 21.89 3.78
C GLN A 143 6.74 23.39 4.09
N VAL A 144 5.83 23.82 4.98
CA VAL A 144 5.64 25.25 5.28
C VAL A 144 6.31 25.64 6.59
N LYS A 145 6.26 24.75 7.61
CA LYS A 145 6.80 25.05 8.94
C LYS A 145 8.17 24.42 9.21
N ALA A 146 8.66 23.57 8.29
CA ALA A 146 9.85 22.74 8.50
C ALA A 146 9.76 21.84 9.76
N GLU A 147 8.57 21.38 10.11
CA GLU A 147 8.25 20.54 11.25
C GLU A 147 7.72 19.17 10.76
N PRO A 148 8.59 18.25 10.31
CA PRO A 148 8.14 16.94 9.84
C PRO A 148 7.53 16.13 11.00
N ALA A 149 6.43 15.41 10.73
CA ALA A 149 5.82 14.51 11.71
C ALA A 149 6.73 13.30 12.00
N SER A 150 6.62 12.76 13.22
CA SER A 150 7.33 11.54 13.64
C SER A 150 6.46 10.27 13.48
N THR A 151 5.33 10.36 12.81
CA THR A 151 4.42 9.25 12.53
C THR A 151 4.99 8.31 11.46
N LEU A 152 4.49 7.08 11.39
CA LEU A 152 4.96 6.06 10.46
C LEU A 152 3.80 5.47 9.65
N ALA A 153 4.01 5.28 8.36
CA ALA A 153 3.07 4.56 7.50
C ALA A 153 3.25 3.05 7.67
N PRO A 154 2.21 2.29 7.98
CA PRO A 154 2.32 0.85 8.19
C PRO A 154 2.74 0.11 6.90
N GLU A 155 2.42 0.64 5.73
CA GLU A 155 2.80 0.07 4.44
C GLU A 155 4.31 -0.15 4.31
N ALA A 156 5.12 0.72 4.89
CA ALA A 156 6.57 0.62 4.86
C ALA A 156 7.15 -0.51 5.74
N PHE A 157 6.32 -1.13 6.58
CA PHE A 157 6.78 -2.09 7.58
C PHE A 157 6.35 -3.54 7.31
N ILE A 158 5.50 -3.80 6.33
CA ILE A 158 4.97 -5.15 6.05
C ILE A 158 6.10 -6.13 5.69
N GLU A 159 6.90 -5.78 4.69
CA GLU A 159 8.00 -6.63 4.22
C GLU A 159 9.03 -6.86 5.31
N ARG A 160 9.37 -5.79 6.03
CA ARG A 160 10.30 -5.85 7.14
C ARG A 160 9.80 -6.77 8.25
N ALA A 161 8.53 -6.67 8.64
CA ALA A 161 7.94 -7.52 9.69
C ALA A 161 7.96 -9.00 9.28
N ILE A 162 7.63 -9.33 8.02
CA ILE A 162 7.68 -10.69 7.49
C ILE A 162 9.10 -11.25 7.56
N ASN A 163 10.10 -10.48 7.13
CA ASN A 163 11.49 -10.88 7.13
C ASN A 163 12.02 -11.08 8.56
N GLU A 164 11.77 -10.11 9.46
CA GLU A 164 12.19 -10.22 10.86
C GLU A 164 11.55 -11.42 11.58
N ILE A 165 10.27 -11.73 11.29
CA ILE A 165 9.60 -12.93 11.83
C ILE A 165 10.29 -14.21 11.33
N ASN A 166 10.62 -14.31 10.04
CA ASN A 166 11.33 -15.46 9.50
C ASN A 166 12.71 -15.65 10.11
N GLU A 167 13.47 -14.55 10.26
CA GLU A 167 14.79 -14.59 10.90
C GLU A 167 14.70 -15.05 12.35
N GLU A 168 13.75 -14.50 13.12
CA GLU A 168 13.60 -14.85 14.53
C GLU A 168 13.05 -16.26 14.71
N ALA A 169 12.08 -16.70 13.89
CA ALA A 169 11.58 -18.08 13.92
C ALA A 169 12.66 -19.10 13.57
N LYS A 170 13.54 -18.77 12.63
CA LYS A 170 14.70 -19.62 12.32
C LYS A 170 15.67 -19.67 13.49
N LYS A 171 15.97 -18.54 14.11
CA LYS A 171 16.90 -18.44 15.23
C LYS A 171 16.39 -19.18 16.47
N GLN A 172 15.13 -18.97 16.87
CA GLN A 172 14.57 -19.47 18.13
C GLN A 172 14.03 -20.90 18.02
N LEU A 173 13.48 -21.26 16.86
CA LEU A 173 12.71 -22.49 16.68
C LEU A 173 13.29 -23.41 15.59
N ASN A 174 14.27 -22.93 14.84
CA ASN A 174 14.81 -23.62 13.66
C ASN A 174 13.72 -23.98 12.63
N ILE A 175 12.73 -23.10 12.45
CA ILE A 175 11.65 -23.24 11.48
C ILE A 175 11.62 -22.06 10.52
N ARG A 176 10.97 -22.27 9.37
CA ARG A 176 10.53 -21.20 8.47
C ARG A 176 9.07 -20.85 8.80
N PHE A 177 8.76 -19.56 9.04
CA PHE A 177 7.42 -19.13 9.38
C PHE A 177 6.59 -18.82 8.14
N PHE A 178 7.13 -18.01 7.22
CA PHE A 178 6.56 -17.71 5.91
C PHE A 178 7.36 -18.40 4.81
N ARG A 179 6.67 -18.97 3.81
CA ARG A 179 7.31 -19.70 2.71
C ARG A 179 8.14 -18.81 1.79
N GLY A 180 7.74 -17.55 1.63
CA GLY A 180 8.34 -16.63 0.68
C GLY A 180 7.91 -16.95 -0.75
N HIS A 181 6.82 -16.35 -1.20
CA HIS A 181 6.34 -16.50 -2.57
C HIS A 181 7.20 -15.68 -3.54
N HIS A 182 7.48 -16.21 -4.75
CA HIS A 182 8.28 -15.52 -5.78
C HIS A 182 7.68 -14.17 -6.21
N SER A 183 6.35 -13.99 -6.09
CA SER A 183 5.63 -12.75 -6.40
C SER A 183 5.37 -11.87 -5.17
N ILE A 184 5.92 -12.19 -3.99
CA ILE A 184 5.58 -11.48 -2.75
C ILE A 184 5.95 -9.99 -2.84
N GLY A 185 7.09 -9.67 -3.44
CA GLY A 185 7.53 -8.29 -3.63
C GLY A 185 6.60 -7.46 -4.52
N GLU A 186 5.95 -8.06 -5.51
CA GLU A 186 4.97 -7.37 -6.35
C GLU A 186 3.64 -7.19 -5.62
N ILE A 187 3.21 -8.21 -4.86
CA ILE A 187 1.98 -8.13 -4.06
C ILE A 187 2.15 -7.06 -2.97
N ILE A 188 3.30 -7.02 -2.28
CA ILE A 188 3.59 -6.00 -1.25
C ILE A 188 3.48 -4.58 -1.84
N LYS A 189 3.95 -4.34 -3.07
CA LYS A 189 3.79 -3.04 -3.73
C LYS A 189 2.33 -2.66 -3.96
N SER A 190 1.44 -3.64 -4.15
CA SER A 190 0.00 -3.40 -4.30
C SER A 190 -0.72 -3.20 -2.96
N VAL A 191 -0.11 -3.59 -1.83
CA VAL A 191 -0.68 -3.41 -0.49
C VAL A 191 -0.41 -1.99 0.00
N ASN A 192 -1.28 -1.09 -0.41
CA ASN A 192 -1.30 0.28 0.05
C ASN A 192 -2.77 0.76 0.21
N ARG A 193 -3.01 1.75 1.08
CA ARG A 193 -4.34 2.25 1.41
C ARG A 193 -5.13 2.78 0.21
N PHE A 194 -4.46 3.22 -0.85
CA PHE A 194 -5.11 3.71 -2.07
C PHE A 194 -5.73 2.60 -2.92
N ARG A 195 -5.52 1.35 -2.56
CA ARG A 195 -6.28 0.23 -3.10
C ARG A 195 -7.75 0.28 -2.65
N ALA A 196 -8.01 0.81 -1.44
CA ALA A 196 -9.32 0.95 -0.83
C ALA A 196 -9.93 2.33 -1.18
N ILE A 197 -10.36 2.51 -2.41
CA ILE A 197 -11.09 3.71 -2.86
C ILE A 197 -12.61 3.57 -2.70
N ASP A 198 -13.07 2.35 -2.60
CA ASP A 198 -14.45 1.94 -2.39
C ASP A 198 -14.49 0.61 -1.61
N GLU A 199 -15.67 0.08 -1.34
CA GLU A 199 -15.84 -1.19 -0.61
C GLU A 199 -15.19 -2.37 -1.33
N LYS A 200 -15.32 -2.45 -2.64
CA LYS A 200 -14.71 -3.50 -3.46
C LYS A 200 -13.17 -3.42 -3.43
N GLY A 201 -12.63 -2.22 -3.46
CA GLY A 201 -11.20 -1.97 -3.30
C GLY A 201 -10.69 -2.39 -1.92
N LEU A 202 -11.49 -2.13 -0.87
CA LEU A 202 -11.17 -2.55 0.50
C LEU A 202 -11.12 -4.08 0.63
N PHE A 203 -12.06 -4.82 0.02
CA PHE A 203 -12.00 -6.29 -0.03
C PHE A 203 -10.83 -6.81 -0.86
N SER A 204 -10.50 -6.13 -1.97
CA SER A 204 -9.31 -6.46 -2.76
C SER A 204 -8.02 -6.27 -1.96
N LEU A 205 -7.94 -5.21 -1.15
CA LEU A 205 -6.81 -4.99 -0.22
C LEU A 205 -6.74 -6.11 0.83
N ALA A 206 -7.88 -6.50 1.43
CA ALA A 206 -7.94 -7.62 2.38
C ALA A 206 -7.43 -8.92 1.74
N LYS A 207 -7.80 -9.19 0.49
CA LYS A 207 -7.34 -10.36 -0.27
C LYS A 207 -5.82 -10.35 -0.49
N ASP A 208 -5.26 -9.20 -0.88
CA ASP A 208 -3.80 -9.08 -1.09
C ASP A 208 -3.04 -9.23 0.24
N ILE A 209 -3.52 -8.64 1.33
CA ILE A 209 -2.96 -8.82 2.67
C ILE A 209 -3.04 -10.28 3.11
N ALA A 210 -4.20 -10.94 2.97
CA ALA A 210 -4.36 -12.35 3.35
C ALA A 210 -3.38 -13.26 2.60
N ARG A 211 -3.11 -12.98 1.33
CA ARG A 211 -2.14 -13.75 0.53
C ARG A 211 -0.73 -13.71 1.08
N ILE A 212 -0.28 -12.55 1.59
CA ILE A 212 1.10 -12.39 2.08
C ILE A 212 1.29 -12.78 3.54
N ILE A 213 0.24 -12.71 4.38
CA ILE A 213 0.37 -12.96 5.82
C ILE A 213 -0.36 -14.22 6.32
N VAL A 214 -1.27 -14.81 5.54
CA VAL A 214 -2.01 -16.02 5.92
C VAL A 214 -1.71 -17.19 4.99
N ASP A 215 -1.88 -16.96 3.68
CA ASP A 215 -1.69 -18.03 2.71
C ASP A 215 -0.21 -18.38 2.51
N ASP A 216 0.72 -17.46 2.83
CA ASP A 216 2.18 -17.69 2.74
C ASP A 216 2.79 -18.39 3.97
N ILE A 217 1.99 -18.72 4.98
CA ILE A 217 2.49 -19.42 6.16
C ILE A 217 2.98 -20.83 5.80
N ASP A 218 4.16 -21.19 6.28
CA ASP A 218 4.72 -22.54 6.16
C ASP A 218 4.13 -23.44 7.26
N ILE A 219 2.89 -23.91 7.02
CA ILE A 219 2.15 -24.73 7.99
C ILE A 219 2.95 -25.95 8.42
N GLU A 220 3.58 -26.68 7.49
CA GLU A 220 4.35 -27.89 7.80
C GLU A 220 5.55 -27.58 8.70
N SER A 221 6.21 -26.46 8.46
CA SER A 221 7.34 -26.04 9.27
C SER A 221 6.90 -25.62 10.68
N VAL A 222 5.84 -24.83 10.79
CA VAL A 222 5.31 -24.36 12.09
C VAL A 222 4.74 -25.52 12.90
N GLN A 223 4.08 -26.50 12.28
CA GLN A 223 3.53 -27.69 12.95
C GLN A 223 4.59 -28.67 13.51
N LYS A 224 5.87 -28.48 13.19
CA LYS A 224 6.94 -29.19 13.90
C LYS A 224 7.06 -28.77 15.37
N ILE A 225 6.63 -27.54 15.68
CA ILE A 225 6.62 -26.99 17.05
C ILE A 225 5.23 -27.12 17.69
N ALA A 226 4.19 -26.64 16.98
CA ALA A 226 2.79 -26.72 17.41
C ALA A 226 2.11 -27.91 16.71
N VAL A 227 2.27 -29.10 17.27
CA VAL A 227 1.78 -30.35 16.65
C VAL A 227 0.26 -30.46 16.80
N PRO A 228 -0.51 -30.62 15.72
CA PRO A 228 -1.94 -30.82 15.82
C PRO A 228 -2.28 -32.17 16.48
N PRO A 229 -3.41 -32.26 17.21
CA PRO A 229 -3.89 -33.54 17.72
C PRO A 229 -4.14 -34.54 16.61
N LYS A 230 -4.03 -35.84 16.97
CA LYS A 230 -4.23 -36.94 16.01
C LYS A 230 -5.59 -36.81 15.32
N ASN A 231 -5.60 -36.90 14.00
CA ASN A 231 -6.80 -36.78 13.14
C ASN A 231 -7.43 -35.35 13.04
N ILE A 232 -6.76 -34.31 13.55
CA ILE A 232 -7.19 -32.92 13.41
C ILE A 232 -6.24 -32.20 12.44
N LYS A 233 -6.81 -31.54 11.43
CA LYS A 233 -6.04 -30.69 10.51
C LYS A 233 -6.25 -29.22 10.93
N TRP A 234 -5.16 -28.50 11.11
CA TRP A 234 -5.19 -27.05 11.33
C TRP A 234 -4.84 -26.31 10.04
N GLY A 235 -5.60 -25.28 9.71
CA GLY A 235 -5.23 -24.29 8.70
C GLY A 235 -4.19 -23.29 9.24
N SER A 236 -3.77 -22.33 8.41
CA SER A 236 -2.72 -21.35 8.74
C SER A 236 -2.98 -20.62 10.06
N LEU A 237 -4.15 -19.99 10.22
CA LEU A 237 -4.48 -19.19 11.40
C LEU A 237 -4.52 -20.04 12.67
N LYS A 238 -5.13 -21.23 12.61
CA LYS A 238 -5.18 -22.15 13.76
C LYS A 238 -3.79 -22.68 14.13
N THR A 239 -2.93 -22.85 13.16
CA THR A 239 -1.54 -23.25 13.39
C THR A 239 -0.78 -22.18 14.15
N ILE A 240 -0.91 -20.90 13.76
CA ILE A 240 -0.27 -19.78 14.47
C ILE A 240 -0.88 -19.62 15.88
N GLU A 241 -2.21 -19.66 16.01
CA GLU A 241 -2.87 -19.57 17.32
C GLU A 241 -2.29 -20.57 18.32
N ASN A 242 -2.14 -21.82 17.88
CA ASN A 242 -1.60 -22.87 18.74
C ASN A 242 -0.08 -22.72 18.98
N LEU A 243 0.68 -22.21 18.00
CA LEU A 243 2.08 -21.86 18.23
C LEU A 243 2.21 -20.81 19.32
N LEU A 244 1.46 -19.71 19.23
CA LEU A 244 1.50 -18.64 20.23
C LEU A 244 1.03 -19.13 21.61
N ALA A 245 0.02 -20.00 21.64
CA ALA A 245 -0.54 -20.58 22.88
C ALA A 245 0.47 -21.46 23.65
N ILE A 246 1.61 -21.82 23.07
CA ILE A 246 2.71 -22.47 23.81
C ILE A 246 3.37 -21.48 24.78
N LYS A 247 3.35 -20.18 24.48
CA LYS A 247 4.04 -19.15 25.27
C LYS A 247 3.13 -18.20 26.03
N ILE A 248 1.90 -18.00 25.55
CA ILE A 248 0.92 -17.11 26.14
C ILE A 248 -0.40 -17.85 26.36
N HIS A 249 -1.31 -17.25 27.09
CA HIS A 249 -2.63 -17.85 27.31
C HIS A 249 -3.39 -17.98 25.96
N SER A 250 -4.15 -19.06 25.78
CA SER A 250 -4.84 -19.34 24.51
C SER A 250 -5.86 -18.27 24.10
N GLU A 251 -6.51 -17.62 25.08
CA GLU A 251 -7.42 -16.50 24.80
C GLU A 251 -6.68 -15.26 24.29
N ASP A 252 -5.49 -14.99 24.82
CA ASP A 252 -4.64 -13.88 24.36
C ASP A 252 -4.10 -14.16 22.95
N ALA A 253 -3.69 -15.41 22.67
CA ALA A 253 -3.28 -15.81 21.33
C ALA A 253 -4.41 -15.58 20.31
N ARG A 254 -5.65 -15.90 20.66
CA ARG A 254 -6.83 -15.65 19.82
C ARG A 254 -7.11 -14.16 19.63
N LYS A 255 -7.03 -13.36 20.69
CA LYS A 255 -7.21 -11.89 20.63
C LYS A 255 -6.16 -11.24 19.73
N ILE A 256 -4.91 -11.64 19.87
CA ILE A 256 -3.80 -11.14 19.02
C ILE A 256 -4.11 -11.42 17.55
N LEU A 257 -4.61 -12.57 17.18
CA LEU A 257 -4.87 -12.92 15.78
C LEU A 257 -6.19 -12.37 15.24
N SER A 258 -7.07 -11.80 16.07
CA SER A 258 -8.39 -11.31 15.64
C SER A 258 -8.36 -10.42 14.42
N PRO A 259 -7.46 -9.41 14.28
CA PRO A 259 -7.40 -8.58 13.07
C PRO A 259 -7.02 -9.36 11.82
N ILE A 260 -6.09 -10.30 11.93
CA ILE A 260 -5.69 -11.15 10.78
C ILE A 260 -6.83 -12.11 10.39
N VAL A 261 -7.59 -12.62 11.36
CA VAL A 261 -8.80 -13.41 11.11
C VAL A 261 -9.83 -12.56 10.37
N GLY A 262 -10.10 -11.33 10.84
CA GLY A 262 -11.04 -10.43 10.19
C GLY A 262 -10.66 -10.11 8.73
N VAL A 263 -9.38 -9.84 8.46
CA VAL A 263 -8.88 -9.62 7.09
C VAL A 263 -9.04 -10.90 6.24
N TYR A 264 -8.74 -12.06 6.82
CA TYR A 264 -8.88 -13.33 6.12
C TYR A 264 -10.34 -13.63 5.73
N GLU A 265 -11.30 -13.29 6.58
CA GLU A 265 -12.73 -13.42 6.28
C GLU A 265 -13.17 -12.40 5.22
N LEU A 266 -12.76 -11.13 5.33
CA LEU A 266 -13.10 -10.07 4.37
C LEU A 266 -12.62 -10.36 2.94
N ARG A 267 -11.62 -11.21 2.73
CA ARG A 267 -11.16 -11.58 1.39
C ARG A 267 -12.24 -12.23 0.52
N HIS A 268 -13.31 -12.73 1.13
CA HIS A 268 -14.46 -13.34 0.49
C HIS A 268 -15.69 -12.41 0.42
N GLY A 269 -15.56 -11.16 0.92
CA GLY A 269 -16.66 -10.23 1.09
C GLY A 269 -17.35 -9.81 -0.21
N ASP A 270 -16.65 -9.87 -1.34
CA ASP A 270 -17.19 -9.49 -2.65
C ASP A 270 -18.05 -10.59 -3.31
N ALA A 271 -18.01 -11.82 -2.80
CA ALA A 271 -18.59 -12.95 -3.50
C ALA A 271 -19.67 -13.73 -2.72
N HIS A 272 -19.54 -13.91 -1.41
CA HIS A 272 -20.31 -14.95 -0.70
C HIS A 272 -20.64 -14.70 0.77
N LEU A 273 -20.21 -13.59 1.39
CA LEU A 273 -20.46 -13.39 2.81
C LEU A 273 -21.80 -12.69 3.07
N PRO A 274 -22.61 -13.18 4.04
CA PRO A 274 -23.71 -12.42 4.60
C PRO A 274 -23.25 -11.08 5.18
N SER A 275 -24.08 -10.04 5.13
CA SER A 275 -23.76 -8.71 5.65
C SER A 275 -23.33 -8.74 7.12
N SER A 276 -23.91 -9.61 7.95
CA SER A 276 -23.55 -9.80 9.37
C SER A 276 -22.10 -10.26 9.55
N ASP A 277 -21.61 -11.15 8.68
CA ASP A 277 -20.27 -11.70 8.79
C ASP A 277 -19.23 -10.69 8.33
N ILE A 278 -19.58 -9.85 7.34
CA ILE A 278 -18.77 -8.71 6.91
C ILE A 278 -18.59 -7.71 8.06
N GLU A 279 -19.67 -7.30 8.74
CA GLU A 279 -19.61 -6.38 9.87
C GLU A 279 -18.83 -6.97 11.07
N ASN A 280 -19.02 -8.26 11.37
CA ASN A 280 -18.23 -8.94 12.36
C ASN A 280 -16.72 -8.90 12.02
N SER A 281 -16.37 -9.12 10.78
CA SER A 281 -14.97 -9.09 10.31
C SER A 281 -14.37 -7.70 10.45
N PHE A 282 -15.11 -6.64 10.11
CA PHE A 282 -14.68 -5.26 10.38
C PHE A 282 -14.50 -4.99 11.87
N GLY A 283 -15.39 -5.53 12.70
CA GLY A 283 -15.27 -5.45 14.16
C GLY A 283 -14.00 -6.13 14.70
N LEU A 284 -13.62 -7.29 14.15
CA LEU A 284 -12.38 -7.98 14.52
C LEU A 284 -11.12 -7.17 14.18
N ILE A 285 -11.14 -6.42 13.06
CA ILE A 285 -10.03 -5.55 12.64
C ILE A 285 -10.08 -4.20 13.38
N GLN A 286 -11.21 -3.84 13.98
CA GLN A 286 -11.49 -2.53 14.58
C GLN A 286 -11.49 -1.37 13.56
N ILE A 287 -12.05 -1.62 12.36
CA ILE A 287 -12.20 -0.59 11.34
C ILE A 287 -13.42 0.30 11.66
N ASN A 288 -13.22 1.62 11.64
CA ASN A 288 -14.30 2.58 11.72
C ASN A 288 -14.92 2.78 10.32
N ARG A 289 -16.10 2.21 10.11
CA ARG A 289 -16.84 2.24 8.84
C ARG A 289 -17.36 3.63 8.43
N SER A 290 -17.38 4.60 9.35
CA SER A 290 -17.80 5.98 9.04
C SER A 290 -16.71 6.82 8.38
N LEU A 291 -15.46 6.33 8.36
CA LEU A 291 -14.33 7.04 7.77
C LEU A 291 -14.21 6.75 6.27
N PRO A 292 -13.52 7.63 5.51
CA PRO A 292 -13.24 7.38 4.10
C PRO A 292 -12.55 6.02 3.88
N TYR A 293 -12.80 5.39 2.74
CA TYR A 293 -12.25 4.06 2.43
C TYR A 293 -10.73 4.00 2.49
N VAL A 294 -10.04 5.05 2.05
CA VAL A 294 -8.57 5.16 2.17
C VAL A 294 -8.12 5.07 3.63
N THR A 295 -8.87 5.69 4.55
CA THR A 295 -8.59 5.62 5.98
C THR A 295 -8.94 4.25 6.56
N GLN A 296 -10.01 3.61 6.09
CA GLN A 296 -10.33 2.21 6.43
C GLN A 296 -9.22 1.26 5.96
N GLY A 297 -8.71 1.46 4.75
CA GLY A 297 -7.55 0.72 4.22
C GLY A 297 -6.30 0.91 5.08
N TYR A 298 -6.01 2.14 5.49
CA TYR A 298 -4.94 2.42 6.46
C TYR A 298 -5.13 1.64 7.77
N GLN A 299 -6.33 1.68 8.38
CA GLN A 299 -6.63 0.96 9.62
C GLN A 299 -6.43 -0.55 9.47
N MET A 300 -6.84 -1.11 8.33
CA MET A 300 -6.65 -2.54 8.02
C MET A 300 -5.16 -2.90 7.96
N ILE A 301 -4.36 -2.14 7.23
CA ILE A 301 -2.92 -2.40 7.10
C ILE A 301 -2.24 -2.23 8.47
N TYR A 302 -2.58 -1.16 9.20
CA TYR A 302 -2.04 -0.90 10.53
C TYR A 302 -2.29 -2.05 11.50
N ALA A 303 -3.53 -2.52 11.58
CA ALA A 303 -3.90 -3.64 12.46
C ALA A 303 -3.11 -4.92 12.14
N CYS A 304 -2.91 -5.21 10.85
CA CYS A 304 -2.11 -6.37 10.43
C CYS A 304 -0.63 -6.21 10.78
N VAL A 305 -0.04 -5.05 10.51
CA VAL A 305 1.38 -4.79 10.80
C VAL A 305 1.63 -4.80 12.30
N ASP A 306 0.79 -4.17 13.11
CA ASP A 306 0.91 -4.22 14.57
C ASP A 306 0.86 -5.66 15.08
N ASN A 307 -0.04 -6.48 14.55
CA ASN A 307 -0.12 -7.91 14.88
C ASN A 307 1.14 -8.68 14.51
N LEU A 308 1.72 -8.44 13.35
CA LEU A 308 3.00 -9.06 12.96
C LEU A 308 4.10 -8.70 13.96
N TYR A 309 4.17 -7.44 14.42
CA TYR A 309 5.13 -7.04 15.44
C TYR A 309 4.83 -7.61 16.83
N VAL A 310 3.56 -7.86 17.17
CA VAL A 310 3.22 -8.61 18.40
C VAL A 310 3.73 -10.05 18.32
N ILE A 311 3.50 -10.73 17.18
CA ILE A 311 4.02 -12.10 16.95
C ILE A 311 5.55 -12.10 17.05
N LEU A 312 6.23 -11.15 16.41
CA LEU A 312 7.68 -11.01 16.48
C LEU A 312 8.19 -10.82 17.92
N ARG A 313 7.51 -10.00 18.72
CA ARG A 313 7.87 -9.81 20.15
C ARG A 313 7.75 -11.10 20.95
N ILE A 314 6.75 -11.93 20.67
CA ILE A 314 6.58 -13.24 21.32
C ILE A 314 7.71 -14.18 20.89
N LEU A 315 8.05 -14.22 19.60
CA LEU A 315 9.16 -15.04 19.09
C LEU A 315 10.50 -14.62 19.70
N LYS A 316 10.79 -13.32 19.80
CA LYS A 316 12.02 -12.80 20.43
C LYS A 316 12.18 -13.20 21.91
N LYS A 317 11.09 -13.51 22.58
CA LYS A 317 11.07 -13.96 23.97
C LYS A 317 10.89 -15.49 24.11
N TRP A 318 11.11 -16.26 23.04
CA TRP A 318 10.77 -17.68 23.01
C TRP A 318 11.56 -18.49 24.06
N ASP A 319 12.87 -18.25 24.18
CA ASP A 319 13.75 -18.96 25.10
C ASP A 319 13.88 -18.32 26.50
N THR A 320 13.33 -17.13 26.68
CA THR A 320 13.26 -16.52 28.02
C THR A 320 12.17 -17.20 28.85
N LYS A 321 12.61 -18.00 29.85
CA LYS A 321 11.74 -18.57 30.88
C LYS A 321 11.23 -17.51 31.83
#